data_0e3e279704ed31c92663ef4a2dc65963
#
_entry.id   0e3e279704ed31c92663ef4a2dc65963
#
_cell.length_a   1.000
_cell.length_b   1.000
_cell.length_c   1.000
_cell.angle_alpha   90.00
_cell.angle_beta   90.00
_cell.angle_gamma   90.00
#
_symmetry.space_group_name_H-M   'P 1'
#
loop_
_entity.id
_entity.type
_entity.pdbx_description
1 polymer ?
#
loop_
_entity_poly.entity_id
_entity_poly.type
_entity_poly.pdbx_seq_one_letter_code
_entity_poly.pdbx_strand_id
1 'polypeptide(L)'
;MCTAATYQSAGFYFGRTLDYEVSYGNQIVITPRNYALRFRHTEDQPHHYAIIGMGLVAEDYPLYYDAMNEKGLCMAGLNFVGNAAYSEPGHDKENVAQFEFIPWLLGQWANLAEAKEKLQNLQLTDTLFNTAMPRAQLHWLIADRTGAVVVESMADGLHLYDNPVGVLTNNPPFPEQMRHLSLYQGLSPRQPENNAVPGAELPLFSRGMGAYGLPGDLSSPSRFVKAAFTRANAKSARSETAAVSQLLHILGSVEQQRGCCQVAEGKYEITLYTSCCSADTGTYYYTTYDNHRICAVRLSGAEADSATLQTYPLQQEQDILYQN
;
A
#
# COMPACT_ATOMS: atom_id res chain seq x y z
N MET A 1 6.93 -9.54 2.07
CA MET A 1 5.90 -9.30 0.99
C MET A 1 4.95 -8.18 1.40
N CYS A 2 3.98 -7.83 0.58
CA CYS A 2 3.09 -6.69 0.88
C CYS A 2 1.81 -6.80 0.06
N THR A 3 0.74 -6.16 0.53
CA THR A 3 -0.48 -5.96 -0.26
C THR A 3 -0.98 -4.53 -0.01
N ALA A 4 -1.24 -3.75 -1.06
CA ALA A 4 -1.90 -2.46 -0.96
C ALA A 4 -3.27 -2.52 -1.64
N ALA A 5 -4.24 -1.79 -1.09
CA ALA A 5 -5.59 -1.73 -1.62
C ALA A 5 -6.23 -0.37 -1.41
N THR A 6 -7.07 0.03 -2.37
CA THR A 6 -7.99 1.17 -2.25
C THR A 6 -9.36 0.68 -1.83
N TYR A 7 -10.15 1.53 -1.19
CA TYR A 7 -11.55 1.26 -0.89
C TYR A 7 -12.39 2.54 -1.00
N GLN A 8 -13.46 2.47 -1.76
CA GLN A 8 -14.39 3.57 -1.94
C GLN A 8 -15.72 3.24 -1.23
N SER A 9 -16.12 4.12 -0.32
CA SER A 9 -17.40 4.04 0.39
C SER A 9 -18.01 5.45 0.54
N ALA A 10 -18.28 5.92 1.76
CA ALA A 10 -18.64 7.33 2.00
C ALA A 10 -17.49 8.30 1.68
N GLY A 11 -16.24 7.82 1.78
CA GLY A 11 -15.01 8.51 1.46
C GLY A 11 -14.05 7.63 0.67
N PHE A 12 -12.84 8.13 0.43
CA PHE A 12 -11.75 7.38 -0.19
C PHE A 12 -10.75 6.92 0.87
N TYR A 13 -10.44 5.63 0.82
CA TYR A 13 -9.52 4.96 1.75
C TYR A 13 -8.44 4.22 0.98
N PHE A 14 -7.22 4.27 1.51
CA PHE A 14 -6.05 3.62 0.96
C PHE A 14 -5.28 2.95 2.09
N GLY A 15 -4.80 1.74 1.92
CA GLY A 15 -4.02 1.08 2.96
C GLY A 15 -3.19 -0.08 2.43
N ARG A 16 -2.36 -0.61 3.33
CA ARG A 16 -1.51 -1.75 2.99
C ARG A 16 -1.28 -2.68 4.19
N THR A 17 -0.83 -3.90 3.91
CA THR A 17 -0.07 -4.74 4.84
C THR A 17 1.43 -4.58 4.57
N LEU A 18 2.25 -4.43 5.59
CA LEU A 18 3.71 -4.61 5.50
C LEU A 18 4.05 -6.00 6.02
N ASP A 19 4.39 -6.90 5.11
CA ASP A 19 4.72 -8.28 5.46
C ASP A 19 6.24 -8.45 5.36
N TYR A 20 6.89 -8.73 6.51
CA TYR A 20 8.34 -8.87 6.60
C TYR A 20 8.73 -9.68 7.85
N GLU A 21 9.98 -10.15 7.90
CA GLU A 21 10.46 -10.95 9.04
C GLU A 21 11.04 -10.11 10.18
N VAL A 22 11.33 -8.83 9.93
CA VAL A 22 11.88 -7.89 10.93
C VAL A 22 11.26 -6.51 10.79
N SER A 23 11.12 -5.78 11.90
CA SER A 23 10.79 -4.36 11.90
C SER A 23 12.07 -3.53 11.91
N TYR A 24 12.12 -2.50 11.06
CA TYR A 24 13.21 -1.53 11.02
C TYR A 24 12.99 -0.33 11.95
N GLY A 25 12.06 -0.42 12.90
CA GLY A 25 11.68 0.69 13.77
C GLY A 25 10.56 1.55 13.16
N ASN A 26 9.54 0.88 12.63
CA ASN A 26 8.40 1.53 11.98
C ASN A 26 7.69 2.47 12.95
N GLN A 27 7.36 3.65 12.47
CA GLN A 27 6.63 4.68 13.22
C GLN A 27 5.75 5.49 12.27
N ILE A 28 4.73 6.18 12.78
CA ILE A 28 4.02 7.15 11.97
C ILE A 28 4.86 8.42 11.93
N VAL A 29 5.04 8.97 10.74
CA VAL A 29 5.79 10.20 10.48
C VAL A 29 4.87 11.23 9.86
N ILE A 30 4.87 12.45 10.39
CA ILE A 30 4.32 13.64 9.75
C ILE A 30 5.47 14.50 9.24
N THR A 31 5.49 14.75 7.93
CA THR A 31 6.35 15.75 7.30
C THR A 31 5.52 17.01 7.06
N PRO A 32 5.69 18.07 7.88
CA PRO A 32 4.89 19.28 7.78
C PRO A 32 5.24 20.13 6.56
N ARG A 33 4.34 21.05 6.16
CA ARG A 33 4.49 21.94 4.99
C ARG A 33 5.78 22.74 4.96
N ASN A 34 6.31 23.12 6.14
CA ASN A 34 7.49 23.96 6.27
C ASN A 34 8.76 23.18 6.66
N TYR A 35 8.69 21.85 6.66
CA TYR A 35 9.87 21.01 6.75
C TYR A 35 10.55 20.95 5.38
N ALA A 36 11.82 21.37 5.27
CA ALA A 36 12.52 21.39 3.99
C ALA A 36 12.90 19.96 3.56
N LEU A 37 12.19 19.43 2.57
CA LEU A 37 12.56 18.18 1.91
C LEU A 37 13.74 18.44 0.96
N ARG A 38 14.81 17.69 1.16
CA ARG A 38 16.04 17.76 0.33
C ARG A 38 16.11 16.52 -0.52
N PHE A 39 16.46 16.72 -1.80
CA PHE A 39 16.53 15.65 -2.79
C PHE A 39 17.93 15.54 -3.40
N ARG A 40 18.29 14.35 -3.90
CA ARG A 40 19.63 14.09 -4.45
C ARG A 40 19.84 14.70 -5.84
N HIS A 41 18.77 14.80 -6.62
CA HIS A 41 18.88 15.15 -8.04
C HIS A 41 17.87 16.21 -8.49
N THR A 42 16.89 16.55 -7.71
CA THR A 42 15.91 17.60 -7.98
C THR A 42 16.07 18.77 -7.01
N GLU A 43 15.36 19.86 -7.25
CA GLU A 43 15.36 21.01 -6.36
C GLU A 43 14.76 20.66 -4.99
N ASP A 44 15.35 21.23 -3.95
CA ASP A 44 14.81 21.12 -2.58
C ASP A 44 13.42 21.74 -2.51
N GLN A 45 12.54 21.16 -1.70
CA GLN A 45 11.20 21.69 -1.44
C GLN A 45 11.14 22.29 -0.03
N PRO A 46 11.40 23.58 0.12
CA PRO A 46 11.29 24.26 1.41
C PRO A 46 9.83 24.36 1.89
N HIS A 47 8.89 24.32 0.97
CA HIS A 47 7.44 24.30 1.21
C HIS A 47 6.78 23.28 0.28
N HIS A 48 5.91 22.46 0.85
CA HIS A 48 5.23 21.38 0.15
C HIS A 48 3.90 21.01 0.84
N TYR A 49 3.11 20.11 0.27
CA TYR A 49 1.96 19.56 0.98
C TYR A 49 2.41 18.74 2.18
N ALA A 50 1.73 18.91 3.32
CA ALA A 50 1.98 18.07 4.48
C ALA A 50 1.68 16.60 4.17
N ILE A 51 2.55 15.71 4.67
CA ILE A 51 2.49 14.27 4.42
C ILE A 51 2.37 13.55 5.77
N ILE A 52 1.54 12.52 5.83
CA ILE A 52 1.46 11.59 6.95
C ILE A 52 1.54 10.16 6.44
N GLY A 53 2.32 9.31 7.09
CA GLY A 53 2.45 7.93 6.68
C GLY A 53 3.24 7.06 7.64
N MET A 54 3.38 5.80 7.30
CA MET A 54 4.24 4.86 8.00
C MET A 54 5.63 4.86 7.36
N GLY A 55 6.65 4.95 8.19
CA GLY A 55 8.03 4.95 7.73
C GLY A 55 9.02 4.88 8.87
N LEU A 56 10.23 5.27 8.60
CA LEU A 56 11.27 5.52 9.59
C LEU A 56 11.93 6.87 9.30
N VAL A 57 12.51 7.49 10.30
CA VAL A 57 13.35 8.68 10.13
C VAL A 57 14.81 8.28 10.29
N ALA A 58 15.61 8.54 9.27
CA ALA A 58 17.05 8.31 9.29
C ALA A 58 17.76 9.58 8.82
N GLU A 59 18.79 10.02 9.53
CA GLU A 59 19.55 11.23 9.20
C GLU A 59 18.64 12.47 8.94
N ASP A 60 17.61 12.63 9.78
CA ASP A 60 16.58 13.66 9.66
C ASP A 60 15.78 13.60 8.35
N TYR A 61 15.74 12.44 7.65
CA TYR A 61 14.99 12.24 6.42
C TYR A 61 13.86 11.22 6.61
N PRO A 62 12.62 11.52 6.14
CA PRO A 62 11.49 10.60 6.26
C PRO A 62 11.54 9.55 5.14
N LEU A 63 11.75 8.29 5.49
CA LEU A 63 11.72 7.15 4.58
C LEU A 63 10.38 6.43 4.71
N TYR A 64 9.43 6.77 3.83
CA TYR A 64 8.07 6.24 3.88
C TYR A 64 7.95 4.87 3.21
N TYR A 65 7.15 3.98 3.82
CA TYR A 65 6.66 2.75 3.20
C TYR A 65 5.32 2.98 2.49
N ASP A 66 4.44 3.74 3.13
CA ASP A 66 3.17 4.24 2.59
C ASP A 66 2.81 5.58 3.27
N ALA A 67 2.14 6.44 2.52
CA ALA A 67 1.75 7.75 3.02
C ALA A 67 0.58 8.31 2.21
N MET A 68 -0.01 9.37 2.74
CA MET A 68 -0.89 10.29 2.02
C MET A 68 -0.47 11.74 2.28
N ASN A 69 -0.79 12.62 1.33
CA ASN A 69 -0.68 14.05 1.58
C ASN A 69 -2.03 14.64 2.04
N GLU A 70 -1.99 15.89 2.47
CA GLU A 70 -3.16 16.64 2.94
C GLU A 70 -4.25 16.88 1.88
N LYS A 71 -3.96 16.61 0.61
CA LYS A 71 -4.91 16.69 -0.51
C LYS A 71 -5.61 15.37 -0.79
N GLY A 72 -5.18 14.29 -0.14
CA GLY A 72 -5.76 12.96 -0.27
C GLY A 72 -5.14 12.10 -1.37
N LEU A 73 -4.02 12.51 -1.95
CA LEU A 73 -3.21 11.64 -2.79
C LEU A 73 -2.45 10.67 -1.89
N CYS A 74 -2.53 9.37 -2.21
CA CYS A 74 -1.95 8.27 -1.44
C CYS A 74 -0.94 7.50 -2.27
N MET A 75 0.10 6.96 -1.61
CA MET A 75 1.13 6.15 -2.25
C MET A 75 1.69 5.09 -1.30
N ALA A 76 2.00 3.91 -1.84
CA ALA A 76 2.71 2.85 -1.12
C ALA A 76 3.77 2.21 -2.01
N GLY A 77 4.94 1.93 -1.44
CA GLY A 77 6.00 1.13 -2.06
C GLY A 77 5.93 -0.31 -1.58
N LEU A 78 5.98 -1.27 -2.50
CA LEU A 78 5.91 -2.70 -2.22
C LEU A 78 7.12 -3.40 -2.81
N ASN A 79 7.61 -4.46 -2.16
CA ASN A 79 8.75 -5.24 -2.66
C ASN A 79 8.51 -5.80 -4.06
N PHE A 80 9.49 -5.57 -4.94
CA PHE A 80 9.47 -6.01 -6.34
C PHE A 80 10.83 -6.62 -6.72
N VAL A 81 11.29 -7.51 -5.85
CA VAL A 81 12.65 -8.09 -5.88
C VAL A 81 12.90 -8.84 -7.17
N GLY A 82 14.04 -8.54 -7.82
CA GLY A 82 14.45 -9.17 -9.08
C GLY A 82 13.83 -8.57 -10.34
N ASN A 83 12.76 -7.75 -10.23
CA ASN A 83 12.18 -7.01 -11.35
C ASN A 83 12.52 -5.52 -11.31
N ALA A 84 12.60 -4.93 -10.12
CA ALA A 84 12.95 -3.52 -9.98
C ALA A 84 14.39 -3.27 -10.51
N ALA A 85 14.51 -2.29 -11.40
CA ALA A 85 15.77 -1.79 -11.92
C ALA A 85 15.74 -0.26 -11.94
N TYR A 86 16.83 0.34 -11.49
CA TYR A 86 17.01 1.78 -11.44
C TYR A 86 18.23 2.17 -12.28
N SER A 87 18.21 3.36 -12.85
CA SER A 87 19.24 3.82 -13.76
C SER A 87 20.16 4.87 -13.11
N GLU A 88 21.33 5.08 -13.65
CA GLU A 88 22.13 6.28 -13.34
C GLU A 88 21.34 7.53 -13.75
N PRO A 89 21.55 8.69 -13.08
CA PRO A 89 20.87 9.93 -13.44
C PRO A 89 21.08 10.32 -14.90
N GLY A 90 19.99 10.59 -15.62
CA GLY A 90 19.98 11.00 -17.02
C GLY A 90 19.83 12.52 -17.19
N HIS A 91 20.20 13.07 -18.36
CA HIS A 91 20.20 14.50 -18.61
C HIS A 91 18.80 15.06 -19.00
N ASP A 92 17.93 14.24 -19.60
CA ASP A 92 16.66 14.67 -20.16
C ASP A 92 15.44 14.19 -19.37
N LYS A 93 15.66 13.78 -18.09
CA LYS A 93 14.63 13.21 -17.22
C LYS A 93 14.61 13.89 -15.86
N GLU A 94 13.46 13.84 -15.23
CA GLU A 94 13.31 14.18 -13.81
C GLU A 94 13.86 13.02 -12.98
N ASN A 95 15.08 13.21 -12.46
CA ASN A 95 15.79 12.17 -11.71
C ASN A 95 15.35 12.20 -10.24
N VAL A 96 14.85 11.08 -9.74
CA VAL A 96 14.45 10.94 -8.35
C VAL A 96 15.03 9.65 -7.79
N ALA A 97 15.71 9.72 -6.64
CA ALA A 97 16.19 8.52 -5.98
C ALA A 97 15.01 7.68 -5.49
N GLN A 98 15.10 6.37 -5.61
CA GLN A 98 13.97 5.46 -5.33
C GLN A 98 13.42 5.62 -3.90
N PHE A 99 14.25 5.95 -2.91
CA PHE A 99 13.83 6.19 -1.54
C PHE A 99 13.16 7.56 -1.32
N GLU A 100 13.33 8.50 -2.24
CA GLU A 100 12.74 9.84 -2.24
C GLU A 100 11.37 9.89 -2.93
N PHE A 101 11.01 8.85 -3.68
CA PHE A 101 9.88 8.91 -4.60
C PHE A 101 8.54 9.21 -3.89
N ILE A 102 8.30 8.64 -2.71
CA ILE A 102 7.07 8.93 -1.95
C ILE A 102 7.03 10.40 -1.49
N PRO A 103 8.00 10.93 -0.74
CA PRO A 103 7.95 12.33 -0.31
C PRO A 103 8.05 13.32 -1.48
N TRP A 104 8.81 13.00 -2.54
CA TRP A 104 8.89 13.83 -3.72
C TRP A 104 7.54 13.99 -4.42
N LEU A 105 6.83 12.88 -4.64
CA LEU A 105 5.53 12.90 -5.31
C LEU A 105 4.45 13.54 -4.44
N LEU A 106 4.32 13.09 -3.20
CA LEU A 106 3.25 13.56 -2.32
C LEU A 106 3.43 15.02 -1.86
N GLY A 107 4.66 15.52 -1.84
CA GLY A 107 4.93 16.91 -1.51
C GLY A 107 4.45 17.90 -2.57
N GLN A 108 4.38 17.51 -3.83
CA GLN A 108 4.19 18.44 -4.95
C GLN A 108 2.79 18.39 -5.56
N TRP A 109 2.18 17.22 -5.69
CA TRP A 109 0.93 17.09 -6.46
C TRP A 109 -0.27 16.78 -5.59
N ALA A 110 -1.37 17.46 -5.93
CA ALA A 110 -2.61 17.37 -5.16
C ALA A 110 -3.44 16.14 -5.49
N ASN A 111 -3.30 15.58 -6.69
CA ASN A 111 -4.16 14.52 -7.20
C ASN A 111 -3.45 13.61 -8.20
N LEU A 112 -4.09 12.47 -8.50
CA LEU A 112 -3.55 11.45 -9.40
C LEU A 112 -3.34 11.95 -10.83
N ALA A 113 -4.20 12.84 -11.33
CA ALA A 113 -4.09 13.35 -12.71
C ALA A 113 -2.81 14.18 -12.89
N GLU A 114 -2.54 15.11 -11.95
CA GLU A 114 -1.31 15.90 -11.94
C GLU A 114 -0.07 15.00 -11.81
N ALA A 115 -0.11 14.03 -10.89
CA ALA A 115 0.99 13.07 -10.70
C ALA A 115 1.27 12.27 -11.97
N LYS A 116 0.25 11.72 -12.65
CA LYS A 116 0.41 10.94 -13.89
C LYS A 116 1.08 11.73 -15.01
N GLU A 117 0.80 13.01 -15.14
CA GLU A 117 1.45 13.87 -16.15
C GLU A 117 2.95 13.95 -15.93
N LYS A 118 3.38 14.14 -14.67
CA LYS A 118 4.80 14.27 -14.31
C LYS A 118 5.56 12.95 -14.36
N LEU A 119 4.89 11.86 -14.02
CA LEU A 119 5.49 10.53 -14.07
C LEU A 119 5.97 10.11 -15.47
N GLN A 120 5.44 10.70 -16.54
CA GLN A 120 5.87 10.39 -17.92
C GLN A 120 7.34 10.77 -18.20
N ASN A 121 7.86 11.77 -17.49
CA ASN A 121 9.25 12.22 -17.64
C ASN A 121 10.16 11.75 -16.48
N LEU A 122 9.65 10.94 -15.56
CA LEU A 122 10.38 10.46 -14.39
C LEU A 122 11.44 9.43 -14.77
N GLN A 123 12.57 9.49 -14.09
CA GLN A 123 13.58 8.43 -14.00
C GLN A 123 13.89 8.14 -12.55
N LEU A 124 13.63 6.92 -12.12
CA LEU A 124 14.05 6.47 -10.79
C LEU A 124 15.52 6.06 -10.83
N THR A 125 16.31 6.67 -9.94
CA THR A 125 17.75 6.48 -9.93
C THR A 125 18.20 5.44 -8.92
N ASP A 126 19.35 4.83 -9.17
CA ASP A 126 19.96 3.83 -8.31
C ASP A 126 20.77 4.43 -7.14
N THR A 127 20.60 5.71 -6.90
CA THR A 127 21.25 6.48 -5.84
C THR A 127 20.93 5.86 -4.46
N LEU A 128 21.99 5.59 -3.68
CA LEU A 128 21.86 5.09 -2.32
C LEU A 128 21.43 6.20 -1.35
N PHE A 129 20.64 5.86 -0.36
CA PHE A 129 20.40 6.75 0.78
C PHE A 129 21.73 6.99 1.52
N ASN A 130 22.38 5.90 1.93
CA ASN A 130 23.74 5.87 2.47
C ASN A 130 24.37 4.50 2.21
N THR A 131 25.63 4.32 2.60
CA THR A 131 26.37 3.06 2.37
C THR A 131 25.92 1.89 3.25
N ALA A 132 25.17 2.15 4.32
CA ALA A 132 24.69 1.11 5.24
C ALA A 132 23.32 0.55 4.83
N MET A 133 22.55 1.30 4.03
CA MET A 133 21.21 0.89 3.59
C MET A 133 21.26 0.42 2.14
N PRO A 134 20.87 -0.83 1.85
CA PRO A 134 20.78 -1.31 0.47
C PRO A 134 19.66 -0.59 -0.28
N ARG A 135 19.72 -0.60 -1.61
CA ARG A 135 18.63 -0.11 -2.46
C ARG A 135 17.38 -0.96 -2.23
N ALA A 136 16.27 -0.31 -1.96
CA ALA A 136 14.99 -0.99 -1.89
C ALA A 136 14.50 -1.30 -3.32
N GLN A 137 14.23 -2.58 -3.60
CA GLN A 137 13.67 -3.00 -4.88
C GLN A 137 12.13 -2.93 -4.78
N LEU A 138 11.57 -1.84 -5.29
CA LEU A 138 10.15 -1.51 -5.10
C LEU A 138 9.43 -1.30 -6.43
N HIS A 139 8.12 -1.45 -6.38
CA HIS A 139 7.13 -0.85 -7.28
C HIS A 139 6.06 -0.14 -6.42
N TRP A 140 5.25 0.70 -7.02
CA TRP A 140 4.38 1.59 -6.26
C TRP A 140 2.94 1.57 -6.74
N LEU A 141 2.01 1.67 -5.78
CA LEU A 141 0.61 2.01 -6.01
C LEU A 141 0.40 3.46 -5.61
N ILE A 142 -0.09 4.27 -6.55
CA ILE A 142 -0.48 5.66 -6.32
C ILE A 142 -1.97 5.76 -6.59
N ALA A 143 -2.72 6.41 -5.70
CA ALA A 143 -4.17 6.47 -5.82
C ALA A 143 -4.77 7.70 -5.15
N ASP A 144 -5.89 8.14 -5.70
CA ASP A 144 -6.83 9.05 -5.08
C ASP A 144 -8.28 8.57 -5.33
N ARG A 145 -9.28 9.38 -5.00
CA ARG A 145 -10.69 9.04 -5.22
C ARG A 145 -11.08 8.81 -6.68
N THR A 146 -10.26 9.24 -7.63
CA THR A 146 -10.54 9.13 -9.07
C THR A 146 -10.02 7.83 -9.69
N GLY A 147 -9.05 7.16 -9.05
CA GLY A 147 -8.48 5.92 -9.52
C GLY A 147 -7.16 5.54 -8.88
N ALA A 148 -6.47 4.63 -9.54
CA ALA A 148 -5.16 4.16 -9.12
C ALA A 148 -4.25 3.90 -10.32
N VAL A 149 -2.93 4.05 -10.11
CA VAL A 149 -1.88 3.74 -11.08
C VAL A 149 -0.78 2.92 -10.41
N VAL A 150 -0.21 1.98 -11.14
CA VAL A 150 0.99 1.24 -10.73
C VAL A 150 2.19 1.82 -11.45
N VAL A 151 3.28 2.00 -10.72
CA VAL A 151 4.56 2.45 -11.24
C VAL A 151 5.58 1.33 -11.06
N GLU A 152 6.15 0.84 -12.14
CA GLU A 152 7.18 -0.21 -12.17
C GLU A 152 8.40 0.29 -12.96
N SER A 153 9.55 0.42 -12.29
CA SER A 153 10.84 0.70 -12.94
C SER A 153 11.56 -0.63 -13.13
N MET A 154 11.70 -1.05 -14.38
CA MET A 154 12.28 -2.33 -14.77
C MET A 154 13.46 -2.13 -15.73
N ALA A 155 14.13 -3.21 -16.11
CA ALA A 155 15.33 -3.15 -16.95
C ALA A 155 15.07 -2.53 -18.34
N ASP A 156 13.85 -2.57 -18.83
CA ASP A 156 13.40 -1.99 -20.10
C ASP A 156 12.79 -0.58 -19.96
N GLY A 157 12.76 -0.03 -18.74
CA GLY A 157 12.33 1.34 -18.45
C GLY A 157 11.27 1.49 -17.37
N LEU A 158 10.71 2.70 -17.29
CA LEU A 158 9.63 3.04 -16.37
C LEU A 158 8.27 2.74 -17.02
N HIS A 159 7.45 1.97 -16.34
CA HIS A 159 6.12 1.60 -16.78
C HIS A 159 5.05 2.19 -15.86
N LEU A 160 4.01 2.72 -16.47
CA LEU A 160 2.82 3.26 -15.80
C LEU A 160 1.59 2.49 -16.25
N TYR A 161 0.89 1.85 -15.30
CA TYR A 161 -0.31 1.08 -15.61
C TYR A 161 -1.51 1.62 -14.87
N ASP A 162 -2.60 1.93 -15.57
CA ASP A 162 -3.88 2.18 -14.92
C ASP A 162 -4.34 0.92 -14.19
N ASN A 163 -4.73 1.07 -12.93
CA ASN A 163 -5.09 -0.05 -12.07
C ASN A 163 -6.59 -0.04 -11.75
N PRO A 164 -7.42 -0.71 -12.57
CA PRO A 164 -8.88 -0.71 -12.38
C PRO A 164 -9.33 -1.54 -11.17
N VAL A 165 -8.48 -2.45 -10.66
CA VAL A 165 -8.80 -3.29 -9.51
C VAL A 165 -8.39 -2.67 -8.17
N GLY A 166 -7.56 -1.60 -8.20
CA GLY A 166 -7.15 -0.87 -7.00
C GLY A 166 -6.38 -1.70 -5.97
N VAL A 167 -5.68 -2.75 -6.41
CA VAL A 167 -4.86 -3.65 -5.57
C VAL A 167 -3.48 -3.79 -6.20
N LEU A 168 -2.46 -3.85 -5.38
CA LEU A 168 -1.10 -4.22 -5.77
C LEU A 168 -0.53 -5.16 -4.71
N THR A 169 0.23 -6.17 -5.15
CA THR A 169 0.97 -7.07 -4.26
C THR A 169 2.47 -6.98 -4.55
N ASN A 170 3.13 -8.07 -4.91
CA ASN A 170 4.55 -8.10 -5.25
C ASN A 170 4.72 -8.66 -6.67
N ASN A 171 5.80 -9.43 -6.92
CA ASN A 171 6.00 -10.15 -8.19
C ASN A 171 4.82 -11.08 -8.52
N PRO A 172 4.54 -11.32 -9.81
CA PRO A 172 5.18 -10.79 -11.00
C PRO A 172 4.74 -9.34 -11.31
N PRO A 173 5.22 -8.73 -12.44
CA PRO A 173 4.77 -7.42 -12.91
C PRO A 173 3.26 -7.30 -13.05
N PHE A 174 2.73 -6.09 -12.88
CA PHE A 174 1.29 -5.84 -12.83
C PHE A 174 0.48 -6.38 -14.02
N PRO A 175 0.93 -6.31 -15.28
CA PRO A 175 0.19 -6.91 -16.39
C PRO A 175 0.02 -8.44 -16.26
N GLU A 176 1.01 -9.12 -15.68
CA GLU A 176 0.92 -10.55 -15.42
C GLU A 176 -0.05 -10.87 -14.28
N GLN A 177 -0.09 -10.03 -13.23
CA GLN A 177 -1.09 -10.12 -12.16
C GLN A 177 -2.50 -9.99 -12.73
N MET A 178 -2.73 -9.04 -13.63
CA MET A 178 -4.02 -8.85 -14.30
C MET A 178 -4.39 -10.03 -15.19
N ARG A 179 -3.41 -10.59 -15.92
CA ARG A 179 -3.62 -11.81 -16.71
C ARG A 179 -3.95 -13.01 -15.82
N HIS A 180 -3.29 -13.15 -14.68
CA HIS A 180 -3.59 -14.18 -13.70
C HIS A 180 -5.00 -14.03 -13.13
N LEU A 181 -5.39 -12.79 -12.75
CA LEU A 181 -6.74 -12.51 -12.28
C LEU A 181 -7.84 -12.93 -13.27
N SER A 182 -7.57 -12.87 -14.58
CA SER A 182 -8.54 -13.25 -15.61
C SER A 182 -8.96 -14.73 -15.54
N LEU A 183 -8.15 -15.59 -14.93
CA LEU A 183 -8.49 -17.01 -14.70
C LEU A 183 -9.60 -17.19 -13.67
N TYR A 184 -9.88 -16.15 -12.86
CA TYR A 184 -10.82 -16.19 -11.75
C TYR A 184 -12.13 -15.42 -12.02
N GLN A 185 -12.44 -15.12 -13.28
CA GLN A 185 -13.66 -14.40 -13.68
C GLN A 185 -14.96 -15.11 -13.26
N GLY A 186 -14.90 -16.41 -13.00
CA GLY A 186 -16.04 -17.18 -12.50
C GLY A 186 -16.38 -16.99 -11.03
N LEU A 187 -15.50 -16.33 -10.27
CA LEU A 187 -15.75 -16.08 -8.85
C LEU A 187 -16.94 -15.12 -8.63
N SER A 188 -17.78 -15.44 -7.67
CA SER A 188 -18.97 -14.66 -7.33
C SER A 188 -19.26 -14.70 -5.83
N PRO A 189 -19.80 -13.61 -5.22
CA PRO A 189 -20.34 -13.66 -3.88
C PRO A 189 -21.68 -14.43 -3.79
N ARG A 190 -22.28 -14.75 -4.93
CA ARG A 190 -23.54 -15.51 -5.03
C ARG A 190 -23.25 -17.00 -5.07
N GLN A 191 -24.24 -17.79 -4.66
CA GLN A 191 -24.19 -19.25 -4.87
C GLN A 191 -24.17 -19.56 -6.36
N PRO A 192 -23.37 -20.57 -6.78
CA PRO A 192 -23.29 -20.95 -8.20
C PRO A 192 -24.57 -21.64 -8.68
N GLU A 193 -24.87 -21.47 -9.97
CA GLU A 193 -25.80 -22.29 -10.70
C GLU A 193 -25.04 -23.48 -11.33
N ASN A 194 -25.75 -24.60 -11.56
CA ASN A 194 -25.13 -25.75 -12.21
C ASN A 194 -25.01 -25.51 -13.72
N ASN A 195 -23.89 -24.94 -14.15
CA ASN A 195 -23.54 -24.78 -15.57
C ASN A 195 -22.63 -25.90 -16.10
N ALA A 196 -22.10 -26.75 -15.21
CA ALA A 196 -21.12 -27.76 -15.58
C ALA A 196 -21.78 -28.99 -16.23
N VAL A 197 -22.89 -29.44 -15.64
CA VAL A 197 -23.64 -30.62 -16.15
C VAL A 197 -25.12 -30.26 -16.13
N PRO A 198 -25.64 -29.62 -17.19
CA PRO A 198 -27.06 -29.30 -17.30
C PRO A 198 -27.95 -30.54 -17.16
N GLY A 199 -28.98 -30.46 -16.30
CA GLY A 199 -29.92 -31.55 -16.05
C GLY A 199 -29.50 -32.53 -14.94
N ALA A 200 -28.28 -32.44 -14.40
CA ALA A 200 -27.90 -33.20 -13.21
C ALA A 200 -28.30 -32.45 -11.94
N GLU A 201 -28.82 -33.17 -10.94
CA GLU A 201 -29.07 -32.63 -9.63
C GLU A 201 -27.74 -32.57 -8.83
N LEU A 202 -27.22 -31.36 -8.67
CA LEU A 202 -26.01 -31.08 -7.87
C LEU A 202 -26.38 -30.16 -6.72
N PRO A 203 -26.80 -30.68 -5.55
CA PRO A 203 -27.24 -29.86 -4.43
C PRO A 203 -26.07 -29.08 -3.83
N LEU A 204 -26.31 -27.81 -3.51
CA LEU A 204 -25.37 -27.00 -2.78
C LEU A 204 -25.29 -27.48 -1.32
N PHE A 205 -24.11 -27.75 -0.82
CA PHE A 205 -23.88 -28.28 0.54
C PHE A 205 -23.31 -27.24 1.52
N SER A 206 -22.94 -26.04 1.02
CA SER A 206 -22.38 -24.96 1.84
C SER A 206 -22.76 -23.58 1.28
N ARG A 207 -22.70 -22.55 2.12
CA ARG A 207 -22.73 -21.14 1.70
C ARG A 207 -21.34 -20.74 1.20
N GLY A 208 -21.26 -19.69 0.35
CA GLY A 208 -20.00 -19.16 -0.16
C GLY A 208 -19.39 -19.96 -1.31
N MET A 209 -20.11 -20.95 -1.86
CA MET A 209 -19.60 -21.79 -2.95
C MET A 209 -19.37 -21.04 -4.27
N GLY A 210 -19.92 -19.82 -4.44
CA GLY A 210 -19.61 -18.97 -5.59
C GLY A 210 -18.16 -18.48 -5.61
N ALA A 211 -17.47 -18.51 -4.47
CA ALA A 211 -16.05 -18.22 -4.35
C ALA A 211 -15.17 -19.48 -4.37
N TYR A 212 -15.71 -20.63 -4.79
CA TYR A 212 -14.93 -21.87 -4.88
C TYR A 212 -13.78 -21.71 -5.88
N GLY A 213 -12.57 -22.05 -5.43
CA GLY A 213 -11.36 -21.83 -6.21
C GLY A 213 -10.67 -20.48 -5.92
N LEU A 214 -11.23 -19.62 -5.03
CA LEU A 214 -10.50 -18.45 -4.54
C LEU A 214 -9.20 -18.91 -3.87
N PRO A 215 -8.01 -18.40 -4.31
CA PRO A 215 -6.75 -18.89 -3.79
C PRO A 215 -6.62 -18.59 -2.29
N GLY A 216 -6.03 -19.52 -1.54
CA GLY A 216 -5.85 -19.42 -0.10
C GLY A 216 -4.39 -19.37 0.35
N ASP A 217 -3.45 -19.61 -0.56
CA ASP A 217 -2.03 -19.53 -0.25
C ASP A 217 -1.54 -18.08 -0.15
N LEU A 218 -0.33 -17.91 0.41
CA LEU A 218 0.24 -16.60 0.74
C LEU A 218 1.09 -16.00 -0.37
N SER A 219 1.18 -16.65 -1.55
CA SER A 219 1.93 -16.11 -2.68
C SER A 219 1.36 -14.77 -3.17
N SER A 220 2.20 -13.97 -3.80
CA SER A 220 1.79 -12.65 -4.31
C SER A 220 0.62 -12.74 -5.30
N PRO A 221 0.61 -13.64 -6.32
CA PRO A 221 -0.53 -13.76 -7.22
C PRO A 221 -1.82 -14.17 -6.52
N SER A 222 -1.75 -15.09 -5.55
CA SER A 222 -2.92 -15.54 -4.79
C SER A 222 -3.48 -14.44 -3.91
N ARG A 223 -2.62 -13.67 -3.24
CA ARG A 223 -3.04 -12.50 -2.45
C ARG A 223 -3.65 -11.41 -3.35
N PHE A 224 -3.10 -11.20 -4.56
CA PHE A 224 -3.68 -10.26 -5.52
C PHE A 224 -5.12 -10.62 -5.87
N VAL A 225 -5.37 -11.86 -6.27
CA VAL A 225 -6.73 -12.36 -6.61
C VAL A 225 -7.65 -12.24 -5.41
N LYS A 226 -7.21 -12.70 -4.24
CA LYS A 226 -8.02 -12.69 -3.01
C LYS A 226 -8.36 -11.27 -2.56
N ALA A 227 -7.40 -10.36 -2.56
CA ALA A 227 -7.63 -8.97 -2.21
C ALA A 227 -8.53 -8.26 -3.23
N ALA A 228 -8.34 -8.50 -4.54
CA ALA A 228 -9.17 -7.94 -5.60
C ALA A 228 -10.63 -8.40 -5.48
N PHE A 229 -10.87 -9.70 -5.28
CA PHE A 229 -12.20 -10.25 -5.07
C PHE A 229 -12.86 -9.70 -3.80
N THR A 230 -12.14 -9.71 -2.69
CA THR A 230 -12.67 -9.21 -1.40
C THR A 230 -13.01 -7.72 -1.50
N ARG A 231 -12.10 -6.90 -2.05
CA ARG A 231 -12.31 -5.46 -2.25
C ARG A 231 -13.53 -5.17 -3.14
N ALA A 232 -13.65 -5.87 -4.26
CA ALA A 232 -14.74 -5.63 -5.22
C ALA A 232 -16.13 -5.94 -4.65
N ASN A 233 -16.22 -6.89 -3.71
CA ASN A 233 -17.46 -7.34 -3.11
C ASN A 233 -17.71 -6.77 -1.70
N ALA A 234 -16.73 -6.10 -1.11
CA ALA A 234 -16.83 -5.52 0.22
C ALA A 234 -17.88 -4.41 0.30
N LYS A 235 -18.59 -4.35 1.41
CA LYS A 235 -19.59 -3.33 1.70
C LYS A 235 -19.44 -2.86 3.13
N SER A 236 -19.60 -1.56 3.36
CA SER A 236 -19.63 -0.96 4.70
C SER A 236 -20.83 -0.04 4.87
N ALA A 237 -21.17 0.28 6.11
CA ALA A 237 -22.04 1.40 6.41
C ALA A 237 -21.38 2.72 6.00
N ARG A 238 -22.19 3.76 5.78
CA ARG A 238 -21.70 5.08 5.34
C ARG A 238 -21.15 5.90 6.51
N SER A 239 -20.11 5.39 7.16
CA SER A 239 -19.35 6.13 8.16
C SER A 239 -17.86 5.83 7.99
N GLU A 240 -17.01 6.75 8.41
CA GLU A 240 -15.55 6.58 8.36
C GLU A 240 -15.10 5.35 9.14
N THR A 241 -15.58 5.20 10.37
CA THR A 241 -15.21 4.05 11.23
C THR A 241 -15.61 2.71 10.61
N ALA A 242 -16.78 2.62 9.98
CA ALA A 242 -17.21 1.41 9.29
C ALA A 242 -16.37 1.13 8.04
N ALA A 243 -15.99 2.17 7.29
CA ALA A 243 -15.16 2.03 6.09
C ALA A 243 -13.70 1.66 6.43
N VAL A 244 -13.13 2.26 7.47
CA VAL A 244 -11.81 1.90 8.02
C VAL A 244 -11.81 0.42 8.45
N SER A 245 -12.78 0.01 9.26
CA SER A 245 -12.93 -1.39 9.66
C SER A 245 -13.04 -2.31 8.45
N GLN A 246 -13.81 -1.93 7.41
CA GLN A 246 -13.98 -2.73 6.21
C GLN A 246 -12.68 -2.85 5.40
N LEU A 247 -11.89 -1.77 5.25
CA LEU A 247 -10.59 -1.87 4.58
C LEU A 247 -9.62 -2.77 5.36
N LEU A 248 -9.61 -2.69 6.69
CA LEU A 248 -8.82 -3.59 7.52
C LEU A 248 -9.25 -5.07 7.34
N HIS A 249 -10.56 -5.35 7.18
CA HIS A 249 -11.03 -6.70 6.83
C HIS A 249 -10.60 -7.14 5.42
N ILE A 250 -10.59 -6.23 4.44
CA ILE A 250 -10.09 -6.53 3.09
C ILE A 250 -8.62 -6.94 3.16
N LEU A 251 -7.79 -6.15 3.82
CA LEU A 251 -6.37 -6.40 3.98
C LEU A 251 -6.09 -7.60 4.89
N GLY A 252 -6.87 -7.77 5.96
CA GLY A 252 -6.80 -8.93 6.85
C GLY A 252 -7.07 -10.26 6.15
N SER A 253 -7.79 -10.24 5.01
CA SER A 253 -7.99 -11.47 4.22
C SER A 253 -6.70 -12.03 3.62
N VAL A 254 -5.63 -11.24 3.53
CA VAL A 254 -4.32 -11.60 2.95
C VAL A 254 -3.17 -11.41 3.95
N GLU A 255 -3.49 -11.29 5.21
CA GLU A 255 -2.53 -11.15 6.30
C GLU A 255 -1.65 -12.40 6.46
N GLN A 256 -0.39 -12.18 6.80
CA GLN A 256 0.61 -13.24 6.98
C GLN A 256 0.72 -13.60 8.46
N GLN A 257 0.43 -14.86 8.80
CA GLN A 257 0.49 -15.38 10.16
C GLN A 257 1.86 -15.99 10.45
N ARG A 258 2.38 -15.78 11.66
CA ARG A 258 3.65 -16.34 12.10
C ARG A 258 3.64 -17.88 11.99
N GLY A 259 4.64 -18.40 11.32
CA GLY A 259 4.77 -19.84 11.08
C GLY A 259 4.26 -20.32 9.72
N CYS A 260 3.46 -19.50 9.00
CA CYS A 260 2.87 -19.91 7.72
C CYS A 260 3.72 -19.57 6.48
N CYS A 261 4.67 -18.63 6.61
CA CYS A 261 5.61 -18.25 5.56
C CYS A 261 7.02 -18.20 6.11
N GLN A 262 7.78 -19.28 5.95
CA GLN A 262 9.17 -19.36 6.38
C GLN A 262 10.09 -18.84 5.28
N VAL A 263 10.90 -17.81 5.59
CA VAL A 263 11.86 -17.19 4.66
C VAL A 263 13.29 -17.71 4.88
N ALA A 264 13.61 -18.15 6.09
CA ALA A 264 14.84 -18.82 6.46
C ALA A 264 14.61 -19.65 7.72
N GLU A 265 15.59 -20.46 8.15
CA GLU A 265 15.47 -21.24 9.38
C GLU A 265 15.14 -20.32 10.58
N GLY A 266 14.02 -20.60 11.24
CA GLY A 266 13.53 -19.83 12.38
C GLY A 266 13.03 -18.41 12.06
N LYS A 267 13.01 -17.98 10.80
CA LYS A 267 12.53 -16.68 10.36
C LYS A 267 11.23 -16.81 9.54
N TYR A 268 10.22 -16.10 10.00
CA TYR A 268 8.89 -16.13 9.39
C TYR A 268 8.49 -14.74 8.98
N GLU A 269 7.94 -14.62 7.78
CA GLU A 269 7.28 -13.41 7.34
C GLU A 269 5.93 -13.29 8.06
N ILE A 270 5.66 -12.11 8.60
CA ILE A 270 4.39 -11.75 9.26
C ILE A 270 3.94 -10.37 8.83
N THR A 271 2.66 -10.10 8.92
CA THR A 271 2.13 -8.75 8.72
C THR A 271 2.49 -7.87 9.92
N LEU A 272 3.58 -7.12 9.83
CA LEU A 272 4.06 -6.25 10.90
C LEU A 272 3.04 -5.18 11.28
N TYR A 273 2.38 -4.60 10.28
CA TYR A 273 1.26 -3.69 10.46
C TYR A 273 0.30 -3.73 9.26
N THR A 274 -0.93 -3.34 9.51
CA THR A 274 -1.91 -3.01 8.48
C THR A 274 -2.30 -1.56 8.63
N SER A 275 -2.25 -0.78 7.55
CA SER A 275 -2.58 0.65 7.54
C SER A 275 -3.89 0.94 6.82
N CYS A 276 -4.47 2.11 7.13
CA CYS A 276 -5.59 2.71 6.43
C CYS A 276 -5.51 4.23 6.50
N CYS A 277 -5.29 4.88 5.36
CA CYS A 277 -5.44 6.32 5.19
C CYS A 277 -6.90 6.67 4.92
N SER A 278 -7.49 7.60 5.68
CA SER A 278 -8.73 8.29 5.32
C SER A 278 -8.38 9.59 4.63
N ALA A 279 -8.48 9.61 3.30
CA ALA A 279 -8.06 10.76 2.49
C ALA A 279 -8.90 12.01 2.75
N ASP A 280 -10.17 11.83 3.12
CA ASP A 280 -11.10 12.95 3.37
C ASP A 280 -10.85 13.65 4.70
N THR A 281 -10.34 12.94 5.70
CA THR A 281 -10.13 13.49 7.06
C THR A 281 -8.66 13.70 7.42
N GLY A 282 -7.74 13.27 6.54
CA GLY A 282 -6.31 13.33 6.84
C GLY A 282 -5.91 12.44 8.02
N THR A 283 -6.62 11.33 8.25
CA THR A 283 -6.36 10.45 9.38
C THR A 283 -5.68 9.16 8.92
N TYR A 284 -4.57 8.83 9.54
CA TYR A 284 -3.84 7.59 9.32
C TYR A 284 -4.16 6.62 10.45
N TYR A 285 -4.79 5.49 10.11
CA TYR A 285 -5.15 4.40 11.01
C TYR A 285 -4.20 3.22 10.83
N TYR A 286 -3.99 2.45 11.89
CA TYR A 286 -3.21 1.22 11.80
C TYR A 286 -3.58 0.21 12.89
N THR A 287 -3.21 -1.05 12.62
CA THR A 287 -3.07 -2.14 13.57
C THR A 287 -1.69 -2.74 13.45
N THR A 288 -1.17 -3.41 14.47
CA THR A 288 0.09 -4.17 14.39
C THR A 288 -0.18 -5.66 14.61
N TYR A 289 0.81 -6.49 14.31
CA TYR A 289 0.69 -7.94 14.53
C TYR A 289 0.35 -8.28 15.99
N ASP A 290 0.98 -7.58 16.93
CA ASP A 290 0.82 -7.83 18.35
C ASP A 290 -0.25 -6.95 19.01
N ASN A 291 -0.88 -6.01 18.28
CA ASN A 291 -1.98 -5.18 18.77
C ASN A 291 -3.08 -5.01 17.70
N HIS A 292 -4.21 -5.66 17.92
CA HIS A 292 -5.38 -5.60 17.03
C HIS A 292 -6.26 -4.35 17.22
N ARG A 293 -5.98 -3.52 18.24
CA ARG A 293 -6.69 -2.26 18.41
C ARG A 293 -6.36 -1.32 17.26
N ILE A 294 -7.40 -0.70 16.68
CA ILE A 294 -7.21 0.35 15.68
C ILE A 294 -6.69 1.59 16.38
N CYS A 295 -5.46 1.99 16.07
CA CYS A 295 -4.84 3.23 16.49
C CYS A 295 -4.87 4.25 15.35
N ALA A 296 -4.80 5.54 15.67
CA ALA A 296 -4.85 6.59 14.66
C ALA A 296 -4.00 7.80 15.03
N VAL A 297 -3.45 8.44 13.98
CA VAL A 297 -2.84 9.77 14.05
C VAL A 297 -3.51 10.64 12.99
N ARG A 298 -3.88 11.86 13.36
CA ARG A 298 -4.52 12.81 12.46
C ARG A 298 -3.54 13.89 12.05
N LEU A 299 -3.52 14.19 10.77
CA LEU A 299 -2.81 15.37 10.25
C LEU A 299 -3.64 16.62 10.60
N SER A 300 -3.35 17.24 11.74
CA SER A 300 -4.05 18.45 12.18
C SER A 300 -3.35 19.70 11.67
N GLY A 301 -4.03 20.87 11.76
CA GLY A 301 -3.49 22.13 11.28
C GLY A 301 -2.17 22.51 11.95
N ALA A 302 -2.04 22.29 13.26
CA ALA A 302 -0.84 22.64 14.01
C ALA A 302 0.37 21.77 13.63
N GLU A 303 0.19 20.46 13.52
CA GLU A 303 1.24 19.56 13.07
C GLU A 303 1.57 19.79 11.59
N ALA A 304 0.57 20.05 10.74
CA ALA A 304 0.77 20.31 9.31
C ALA A 304 1.57 21.60 9.03
N ASP A 305 1.52 22.60 9.91
CA ASP A 305 2.21 23.89 9.75
C ASP A 305 3.56 23.97 10.47
N SER A 306 3.99 22.91 11.18
CA SER A 306 5.30 22.83 11.83
C SER A 306 6.45 22.88 10.80
N ALA A 307 7.67 23.11 11.28
CA ALA A 307 8.89 23.02 10.50
C ALA A 307 9.79 21.83 10.92
N THR A 308 9.29 20.96 11.80
CA THR A 308 10.04 19.80 12.30
C THR A 308 9.23 18.52 12.10
N LEU A 309 9.90 17.44 11.72
CA LEU A 309 9.28 16.13 11.64
C LEU A 309 8.65 15.74 12.97
N GLN A 310 7.49 15.10 12.90
CA GLN A 310 6.82 14.55 14.06
C GLN A 310 6.68 13.06 13.91
N THR A 311 6.98 12.32 14.97
CA THR A 311 6.98 10.86 14.96
C THR A 311 6.14 10.32 16.10
N TYR A 312 5.41 9.24 15.82
CA TYR A 312 4.55 8.55 16.78
C TYR A 312 4.91 7.05 16.76
N PRO A 313 5.49 6.54 17.85
CA PRO A 313 5.78 5.11 17.99
C PRO A 313 4.52 4.26 17.88
N LEU A 314 4.65 3.08 17.27
CA LEU A 314 3.52 2.15 17.16
C LEU A 314 3.18 1.54 18.50
N GLN A 315 1.88 1.32 18.73
CA GLN A 315 1.39 0.52 19.85
C GLN A 315 1.63 -0.96 19.53
N GLN A 316 2.51 -1.58 20.31
CA GLN A 316 2.95 -2.98 20.12
C GLN A 316 2.29 -3.95 21.10
N GLU A 317 1.91 -3.45 22.28
CA GLU A 317 1.32 -4.31 23.33
C GLU A 317 -0.17 -4.56 23.04
N GLN A 318 -0.57 -5.82 23.13
CA GLN A 318 -1.97 -6.23 22.94
C GLN A 318 -2.87 -5.55 23.98
N ASP A 319 -3.86 -4.82 23.49
CA ASP A 319 -4.87 -4.14 24.33
C ASP A 319 -6.13 -5.02 24.41
N ILE A 320 -6.31 -5.68 25.54
CA ILE A 320 -7.45 -6.56 25.80
C ILE A 320 -8.40 -5.87 26.79
N LEU A 321 -9.63 -5.63 26.33
CA LEU A 321 -10.71 -5.14 27.21
C LEU A 321 -11.36 -6.32 27.94
N TYR A 322 -11.10 -6.45 29.24
CA TYR A 322 -11.84 -7.38 30.11
C TYR A 322 -13.21 -6.77 30.45
N GLN A 323 -14.28 -7.56 30.29
CA GLN A 323 -15.66 -7.09 30.50
C GLN A 323 -16.23 -7.51 31.84
N ASN A 324 -15.47 -8.18 32.70
CA ASN A 324 -15.85 -8.61 34.05
C ASN A 324 -14.98 -7.95 35.10
#